data_c5c8c0cec82bbb6a6dd0c3ad960a6f2b
#
_entry.id   c5c8c0cec82bbb6a6dd0c3ad960a6f2b
#
_cell.length_a   1.000
_cell.length_b   1.000
_cell.length_c   1.000
_cell.angle_alpha   90.00
_cell.angle_beta   90.00
_cell.angle_gamma   90.00
#
_symmetry.space_group_name_H-M   'P 1'
#
loop_
_entity.id
_entity.type
_entity.pdbx_description
1 polymer ?
#
loop_
_entity_poly.entity_id
_entity_poly.type
_entity_poly.pdbx_seq_one_letter_code
_entity_poly.pdbx_strand_id
1 'polypeptide(L)' 'MRIKLMQKYSRIISTGSYLPKKILTNKDLEEMVDTSNEWIIERTGIESRHIASENESSVDMAYNASINAIKNV' A
#
# COMPACT_ATOMS: atom_id res chain seq x y z
N MET A 1 8.86 -35.88 3.10
CA MET A 1 8.89 -35.90 2.61
C MET A 1 8.67 -35.85 1.92
N ARG A 2 8.41 -35.85 1.70
CA ARG A 2 8.33 -35.74 0.99
C ARG A 2 7.88 -35.57 0.10
N ILE A 3 7.68 -35.39 -0.14
CA ILE A 3 7.33 -35.31 -0.94
C ILE A 3 7.17 -35.26 -2.06
N LYS A 4 7.58 -35.70 -2.68
CA LYS A 4 7.43 -35.70 -3.76
C LYS A 4 6.38 -35.40 -4.34
N LEU A 5 5.78 -35.98 -4.24
CA LEU A 5 4.63 -35.75 -4.55
C LEU A 5 4.21 -34.71 -3.97
N MET A 6 4.82 -34.56 -3.18
CA MET A 6 4.56 -33.51 -2.59
C MET A 6 5.04 -32.45 -3.34
N GLN A 7 5.02 -32.55 -4.51
CA GLN A 7 5.35 -31.56 -5.36
C GLN A 7 4.17 -30.72 -5.51
N LYS A 8 3.96 -29.83 -4.57
CA LYS A 8 2.95 -28.83 -4.68
C LYS A 8 3.66 -27.57 -5.09
N TYR A 9 3.05 -26.89 -6.03
CA TYR A 9 3.59 -25.63 -6.52
C TYR A 9 2.63 -24.51 -6.15
N SER A 10 3.19 -23.36 -5.82
CA SER A 10 2.41 -22.14 -5.62
C SER A 10 2.59 -21.26 -6.84
N ARG A 11 1.53 -20.62 -7.23
CA ARG A 11 1.57 -19.76 -8.40
C ARG A 11 0.71 -18.54 -8.14
N ILE A 12 1.24 -17.37 -8.43
CA ILE A 12 0.48 -16.14 -8.29
C ILE A 12 -0.42 -16.01 -9.51
N ILE A 13 -1.72 -16.02 -9.31
CA ILE A 13 -2.69 -15.91 -10.39
C ILE A 13 -3.28 -14.52 -10.50
N SER A 14 -3.08 -13.68 -9.50
CA SER A 14 -3.61 -12.32 -9.52
C SER A 14 -2.97 -11.51 -8.42
N THR A 15 -3.03 -10.20 -8.56
CA THR A 15 -2.61 -9.27 -7.53
C THR A 15 -3.68 -8.21 -7.36
N GLY A 16 -3.68 -7.55 -6.22
CA GLY A 16 -4.60 -6.47 -5.96
C GLY A 16 -3.99 -5.51 -4.96
N SER A 17 -4.45 -4.28 -4.99
CA SER A 17 -3.95 -3.25 -4.10
C SER A 17 -5.10 -2.40 -3.61
N TYR A 18 -4.82 -1.64 -2.56
CA TYR A 18 -5.77 -0.69 -2.03
C TYR A 18 -5.01 0.52 -1.48
N LEU A 19 -5.46 1.70 -1.83
CA LEU A 19 -4.90 2.94 -1.33
C LEU A 19 -6.02 3.70 -0.62
N PRO A 20 -5.80 4.14 0.62
CA PRO A 20 -6.78 4.99 1.31
C PRO A 20 -7.07 6.24 0.49
N LYS A 21 -8.25 6.79 0.63
CA LYS A 21 -8.67 7.94 -0.15
C LYS A 21 -7.97 9.23 0.25
N LYS A 22 -7.65 9.37 1.53
CA LYS A 22 -7.03 10.60 2.02
C LYS A 22 -5.60 10.70 1.53
N ILE A 23 -5.25 11.84 0.95
CA ILE A 23 -3.91 12.09 0.43
C ILE A 23 -3.25 13.18 1.26
N LEU A 24 -2.02 12.94 1.67
CA LEU A 24 -1.22 13.92 2.38
C LEU A 24 -0.05 14.31 1.47
N THR A 25 -0.03 15.57 1.06
CA THR A 25 1.02 16.06 0.17
C THR A 25 2.22 16.55 0.99
N ASN A 26 3.35 16.77 0.30
CA ASN A 26 4.53 17.33 0.95
C ASN A 26 4.22 18.73 1.49
N LYS A 27 3.36 19.47 0.79
CA LYS A 27 2.98 20.79 1.25
C LYS A 27 2.23 20.71 2.57
N ASP A 28 1.37 19.70 2.72
CA ASP A 28 0.67 19.47 3.97
C ASP A 28 1.67 19.17 5.09
N LEU A 29 2.71 18.41 4.78
CA LEU A 29 3.74 18.08 5.76
C LEU A 29 4.55 19.30 6.17
N GLU A 30 4.77 20.24 5.24
CA GLU A 30 5.50 21.47 5.56
C GLU A 30 4.80 22.27 6.66
N GLU A 31 3.49 22.15 6.74
CA GLU A 31 2.70 22.85 7.74
C GLU A 31 2.71 22.15 9.09
N MET A 32 3.07 20.87 9.10
CA MET A 32 3.03 20.05 10.31
C MET A 32 4.39 19.86 10.95
N VAL A 33 5.44 19.82 10.16
CA VAL A 33 6.79 19.57 10.66
C VAL A 33 7.77 20.50 9.95
N ASP A 34 8.96 20.61 10.52
CA ASP A 34 10.00 21.49 9.95
C ASP A 34 10.70 20.78 8.77
N THR A 35 10.07 20.88 7.61
CA THR A 35 10.61 20.27 6.39
C THR A 35 10.16 21.10 5.18
N SER A 36 10.59 20.71 3.99
CA SER A 36 10.18 21.37 2.77
C SER A 36 9.90 20.33 1.70
N ASN A 37 9.04 20.70 0.74
CA ASN A 37 8.72 19.84 -0.39
C ASN A 37 10.00 19.46 -1.15
N GLU A 38 10.87 20.43 -1.38
CA GLU A 38 12.13 20.20 -2.10
C GLU A 38 13.01 19.18 -1.38
N TRP A 39 13.11 19.29 -0.06
CA TRP A 39 13.91 18.37 0.74
C TRP A 39 13.37 16.95 0.66
N ILE A 40 12.03 16.81 0.76
CA ILE A 40 11.40 15.51 0.72
C ILE A 40 11.60 14.85 -0.64
N ILE A 41 11.39 15.61 -1.71
CA ILE A 41 11.56 15.08 -3.06
C ILE A 41 12.99 14.67 -3.32
N GLU A 42 13.95 15.50 -2.89
CA GLU A 42 15.35 15.21 -3.07
C GLU A 42 15.77 13.93 -2.36
N ARG A 43 15.23 13.68 -1.17
CA ARG A 43 15.61 12.54 -0.36
C ARG A 43 14.85 11.26 -0.69
N THR A 44 13.60 11.37 -1.11
CA THR A 44 12.74 10.21 -1.27
C THR A 44 12.09 10.08 -2.63
N GLY A 45 11.99 11.19 -3.37
CA GLY A 45 11.24 11.21 -4.63
C GLY A 45 9.74 11.18 -4.42
N ILE A 46 9.28 11.26 -3.19
CA ILE A 46 7.85 11.15 -2.87
C ILE A 46 7.22 12.53 -2.80
N GLU A 47 6.12 12.72 -3.55
CA GLU A 47 5.41 14.00 -3.55
C GLU A 47 4.18 13.96 -2.67
N SER A 48 3.59 12.80 -2.48
CA SER A 48 2.40 12.64 -1.65
C SER A 48 2.31 11.19 -1.20
N ARG A 49 1.42 10.94 -0.25
CA ARG A 49 1.15 9.59 0.23
C ARG A 49 -0.30 9.49 0.62
N HIS A 50 -0.80 8.27 0.65
CA HIS A 50 -2.17 8.00 1.08
C HIS A 50 -2.13 7.65 2.57
N ILE A 51 -3.11 8.17 3.30
CA ILE A 51 -3.16 8.02 4.75
C ILE A 51 -4.48 7.34 5.11
N ALA A 52 -4.39 6.31 5.94
CA ALA A 52 -5.57 5.61 6.42
C ALA A 52 -6.41 6.55 7.27
N SER A 53 -7.73 6.46 7.14
CA SER A 53 -8.64 7.23 7.97
C SER A 53 -8.69 6.60 9.36
N GLU A 54 -9.32 7.30 10.30
CA GLU A 54 -9.41 6.80 11.67
C GLU A 54 -10.11 5.44 11.76
N ASN A 55 -11.00 5.17 10.83
CA ASN A 55 -11.78 3.94 10.83
C ASN A 55 -11.18 2.84 9.95
N GLU A 56 -10.03 3.11 9.32
CA GLU A 56 -9.37 2.12 8.48
C GLU A 56 -8.22 1.47 9.22
N SER A 57 -8.27 0.17 9.37
CA SER A 57 -7.19 -0.59 9.99
C SER A 57 -6.41 -1.34 8.90
N SER A 58 -5.29 -1.95 9.31
CA SER A 58 -4.52 -2.79 8.40
C SER A 58 -5.37 -3.93 7.87
N VAL A 59 -6.27 -4.45 8.70
CA VAL A 59 -7.16 -5.54 8.29
C VAL A 59 -8.12 -5.08 7.20
N ASP A 60 -8.68 -3.87 7.37
CA ASP A 60 -9.59 -3.32 6.36
C ASP A 60 -8.87 -3.12 5.03
N MET A 61 -7.67 -2.59 5.07
CA MET A 61 -6.90 -2.34 3.86
C MET A 61 -6.51 -3.66 3.18
N ALA A 62 -6.11 -4.65 3.96
CA ALA A 62 -5.77 -5.97 3.41
C ALA A 62 -7.00 -6.64 2.80
N TYR A 63 -8.15 -6.50 3.43
CA TYR A 63 -9.39 -7.05 2.93
C TYR A 63 -9.74 -6.44 1.56
N ASN A 64 -9.67 -5.11 1.47
CA ASN A 64 -10.00 -4.43 0.21
C ASN A 64 -9.01 -4.77 -0.90
N ALA A 65 -7.73 -4.89 -0.57
CA ALA A 65 -6.73 -5.29 -1.55
C ALA A 65 -6.99 -6.72 -2.02
N SER A 66 -7.38 -7.60 -1.11
CA SER A 66 -7.68 -9.00 -1.44
C SER A 66 -8.91 -9.10 -2.34
N ILE A 67 -9.95 -8.32 -2.07
CA ILE A 67 -11.14 -8.30 -2.90
C ILE A 67 -10.77 -7.84 -4.32
N ASN A 68 -9.91 -6.84 -4.43
CA ASN A 68 -9.48 -6.36 -5.74
C ASN A 68 -8.68 -7.43 -6.49
N ALA A 69 -7.87 -8.21 -5.78
CA ALA A 69 -7.13 -9.31 -6.39
C ALA A 69 -8.09 -10.38 -6.92
N ILE A 70 -9.13 -10.70 -6.16
CA ILE A 70 -10.12 -11.70 -6.57
C ILE A 70 -10.89 -11.24 -7.80
N LYS A 71 -11.19 -9.95 -7.89
CA LYS A 71 -11.90 -9.42 -9.05
C LYS A 71 -11.11 -9.54 -10.35
N ASN A 72 -9.80 -9.69 -10.23
CA ASN A 72 -8.93 -9.75 -11.40
C ASN A 72 -8.70 -11.17 -11.93
N VAL A 73 -9.34 -12.16 -11.33
CA VAL A 73 -9.23 -13.53 -11.83
C VAL A 73 -10.49 -13.94 -12.59
#